data_d8e386401cf6972ad9bc7a80f99a9d51
#
_entry.id   d8e386401cf6972ad9bc7a80f99a9d51
#
_cell.length_a   1.000
_cell.length_b   1.000
_cell.length_c   1.000
_cell.angle_alpha   90.00
_cell.angle_beta   90.00
_cell.angle_gamma   90.00
#
_symmetry.space_group_name_H-M   'P 1'
#
loop_
_entity.id
_entity.type
_entity.pdbx_description
1 polymer ?
#
loop_
_entity_poly.entity_id
_entity_poly.type
_entity_poly.pdbx_seq_one_letter_code
_entity_poly.pdbx_strand_id
1 'polypeptide(L)'
;GAGGGLSGASQTLNQMTARAIYCNGQRHVVTGEGYGSDGGIEGDGDWRRVLLPAVLCVDARIKDGELIGDPTEGALLALAAKAGLDVEVETRLLPRIAEIPFDSATKFMATFHRDGERVLVCVKGAPDVLLGRSSHHLRGEASVELGEEERQAYAAENETLAGEALRVLALAGRSIRADEFDPSGDLSSWVQALTLYGLVGIIDPPRAEAKQAIATCRSAGIQVKMITGDHRVTAAAIAHELGLVGEVHEGRDLDGKSPEEIAALIDKSAVFARVAPEHKMLIVETLQARGHVVAMTGDGVNDAPALKTADIGVAMGITGTEVTKEAATLVLTDDNFATIVRAVEEGRTIYDNIVKFVRFQLSTNIGAILTVLGAPFLGFSTPFTAIQILWVNIIMDGPPAMTLGVEPARPGIMSDPPRPSDAAILSWARMWDC
;
A
#
# COMPACT_ATOMS: atom_id res chain seq x y z
N GLY A 1 8.53 3.27 -22.51
CA GLY A 1 7.78 3.57 -21.29
C GLY A 1 8.28 2.70 -20.15
N ALA A 2 8.57 3.27 -18.99
CA ALA A 2 8.91 2.48 -17.81
C ALA A 2 7.61 1.94 -17.19
N GLY A 3 7.52 0.61 -17.05
CA GLY A 3 6.46 -0.03 -16.27
C GLY A 3 6.99 -0.33 -14.86
N GLY A 4 6.34 0.15 -13.83
CA GLY A 4 6.65 -0.18 -12.44
C GLY A 4 5.65 -1.20 -11.91
N GLY A 5 6.13 -2.35 -11.43
CA GLY A 5 5.31 -3.32 -10.69
C GLY A 5 5.42 -3.06 -9.19
N LEU A 6 4.29 -3.10 -8.48
CA LEU A 6 4.20 -2.85 -7.04
C LEU A 6 3.68 -4.11 -6.33
N SER A 7 4.31 -4.51 -5.24
CA SER A 7 3.72 -5.48 -4.32
C SER A 7 2.75 -4.77 -3.35
N GLY A 8 1.75 -5.50 -2.82
CA GLY A 8 0.73 -4.92 -1.94
C GLY A 8 1.28 -4.26 -0.67
N ALA A 9 2.28 -4.87 -0.03
CA ALA A 9 2.82 -4.42 1.26
C ALA A 9 3.51 -3.05 1.23
N SER A 10 4.08 -2.63 0.08
CA SER A 10 4.74 -1.32 -0.04
C SER A 10 3.79 -0.14 -0.18
N GLN A 11 2.50 -0.38 -0.35
CA GLN A 11 1.48 0.61 -0.69
C GLN A 11 0.56 0.93 0.46
N THR A 12 0.41 0.03 1.42
CA THR A 12 -0.47 0.19 2.58
C THR A 12 0.32 0.60 3.82
N LEU A 13 -0.40 1.13 4.82
CA LEU A 13 0.19 1.53 6.09
C LEU A 13 0.62 0.35 6.95
N ASN A 14 0.18 -0.88 6.61
CA ASN A 14 0.25 -2.07 7.46
C ASN A 14 -0.39 -1.81 8.83
N GLN A 15 -1.40 -0.95 8.85
CA GLN A 15 -2.18 -0.55 10.01
C GLN A 15 -3.65 -0.65 9.68
N MET A 16 -4.27 -1.75 10.10
CA MET A 16 -5.70 -1.94 9.89
C MET A 16 -6.49 -0.78 10.50
N THR A 17 -7.44 -0.24 9.74
CA THR A 17 -8.24 0.93 10.13
C THR A 17 -9.72 0.63 9.91
N ALA A 18 -10.56 0.93 10.89
CA ALA A 18 -12.01 0.87 10.74
C ALA A 18 -12.49 2.04 9.87
N ARG A 19 -13.32 1.76 8.87
CA ARG A 19 -13.90 2.75 7.94
C ARG A 19 -15.40 2.89 8.03
N ALA A 20 -16.10 1.86 8.52
CA ALA A 20 -17.53 1.87 8.63
C ALA A 20 -18.00 1.07 9.84
N ILE A 21 -19.11 1.51 10.42
CA ILE A 21 -19.90 0.76 11.40
C ILE A 21 -21.33 0.69 10.87
N TYR A 22 -21.93 -0.50 10.91
CA TYR A 22 -23.34 -0.67 10.64
C TYR A 22 -24.04 -1.14 11.92
N CYS A 23 -24.91 -0.31 12.46
CA CYS A 23 -25.70 -0.61 13.65
C CYS A 23 -27.04 0.14 13.60
N ASN A 24 -28.03 -0.34 14.30
CA ASN A 24 -29.36 0.26 14.33
C ASN A 24 -30.01 0.46 12.95
N GLY A 25 -29.64 -0.37 11.96
CA GLY A 25 -30.15 -0.24 10.60
C GLY A 25 -29.53 0.92 9.82
N GLN A 26 -28.44 1.52 10.31
CA GLN A 26 -27.75 2.64 9.67
C GLN A 26 -26.25 2.38 9.57
N ARG A 27 -25.66 2.87 8.48
CA ARG A 27 -24.22 2.89 8.26
C ARG A 27 -23.63 4.23 8.71
N HIS A 28 -22.57 4.16 9.46
CA HIS A 28 -21.81 5.31 9.95
C HIS A 28 -20.39 5.24 9.40
N VAL A 29 -19.88 6.38 8.90
CA VAL A 29 -18.52 6.50 8.39
C VAL A 29 -17.57 6.75 9.56
N VAL A 30 -16.41 6.09 9.52
CA VAL A 30 -15.33 6.29 10.48
C VAL A 30 -14.21 7.04 9.81
N THR A 31 -13.81 8.17 10.38
CA THR A 31 -12.73 9.03 9.89
C THR A 31 -11.43 8.81 10.66
N GLY A 32 -10.30 9.30 10.11
CA GLY A 32 -8.97 9.15 10.70
C GLY A 32 -8.32 7.80 10.37
N GLU A 33 -6.99 7.74 10.41
CA GLU A 33 -6.18 6.58 10.01
C GLU A 33 -5.33 6.07 11.17
N GLY A 34 -4.90 4.81 11.07
CA GLY A 34 -4.00 4.17 12.02
C GLY A 34 -4.60 3.95 13.42
N TYR A 35 -3.70 3.80 14.39
CA TYR A 35 -4.06 3.47 15.78
C TYR A 35 -4.19 4.69 16.70
N GLY A 36 -4.11 5.90 16.16
CA GLY A 36 -4.33 7.15 16.89
C GLY A 36 -5.80 7.41 17.19
N SER A 37 -6.07 8.36 18.09
CA SER A 37 -7.41 8.83 18.42
C SER A 37 -7.93 9.92 17.48
N ASP A 38 -7.15 10.29 16.45
CA ASP A 38 -7.54 11.32 15.49
C ASP A 38 -8.68 10.82 14.60
N GLY A 39 -9.71 11.68 14.41
CA GLY A 39 -10.92 11.33 13.68
C GLY A 39 -12.09 11.06 14.62
N GLY A 40 -13.13 10.43 14.09
CA GLY A 40 -14.35 10.12 14.84
C GLY A 40 -15.33 9.26 14.04
N ILE A 41 -16.49 9.03 14.61
CA ILE A 41 -17.62 8.33 13.98
C ILE A 41 -18.65 9.38 13.60
N GLU A 42 -19.05 9.42 12.33
CA GLU A 42 -20.08 10.33 11.87
C GLU A 42 -21.48 9.87 12.36
N GLY A 43 -22.21 10.78 12.99
CA GLY A 43 -23.56 10.55 13.53
C GLY A 43 -23.58 10.31 15.03
N ASP A 44 -24.79 10.42 15.59
CA ASP A 44 -25.05 10.22 17.02
C ASP A 44 -25.40 8.76 17.32
N GLY A 45 -24.86 8.23 18.44
CA GLY A 45 -25.13 6.86 18.86
C GLY A 45 -24.59 6.54 20.25
N ASP A 46 -25.18 5.56 20.93
CA ASP A 46 -24.55 4.95 22.11
C ASP A 46 -23.43 4.01 21.70
N TRP A 47 -22.30 4.62 21.35
CA TRP A 47 -21.11 3.90 20.86
C TRP A 47 -20.53 2.97 21.92
N ARG A 48 -20.66 3.32 23.22
CA ARG A 48 -20.18 2.46 24.29
C ARG A 48 -20.83 1.09 24.21
N ARG A 49 -22.12 1.03 24.04
CA ARG A 49 -22.87 -0.23 24.01
C ARG A 49 -22.53 -1.06 22.77
N VAL A 50 -22.40 -0.42 21.61
CA VAL A 50 -22.06 -1.08 20.34
C VAL A 50 -20.62 -1.61 20.36
N LEU A 51 -19.69 -0.82 20.87
CA LEU A 51 -18.26 -1.08 20.77
C LEU A 51 -17.64 -1.73 22.01
N LEU A 52 -18.41 -1.99 23.06
CA LEU A 52 -17.89 -2.66 24.25
C LEU A 52 -17.22 -4.02 23.93
N PRO A 53 -17.74 -4.88 23.03
CA PRO A 53 -17.02 -6.07 22.60
C PRO A 53 -15.71 -5.77 21.84
N ALA A 54 -15.62 -4.63 21.15
CA ALA A 54 -14.38 -4.22 20.48
C ALA A 54 -13.27 -3.84 21.46
N VAL A 55 -13.62 -3.47 22.70
CA VAL A 55 -12.69 -3.17 23.79
C VAL A 55 -12.34 -4.41 24.62
N LEU A 56 -13.36 -5.20 24.96
CA LEU A 56 -13.23 -6.29 25.93
C LEU A 56 -12.82 -7.62 25.31
N CYS A 57 -13.23 -7.87 24.06
CA CYS A 57 -12.95 -9.13 23.35
C CYS A 57 -11.72 -8.99 22.44
N VAL A 58 -10.59 -8.55 23.02
CA VAL A 58 -9.31 -8.37 22.34
C VAL A 58 -8.16 -8.74 23.24
N ASP A 59 -7.04 -9.18 22.67
CA ASP A 59 -5.78 -9.47 23.36
C ASP A 59 -4.72 -8.43 23.03
N ALA A 60 -4.91 -7.66 21.96
CA ALA A 60 -4.03 -6.59 21.56
C ALA A 60 -4.08 -5.39 22.54
N ARG A 61 -3.00 -4.61 22.54
CA ARG A 61 -2.87 -3.38 23.32
C ARG A 61 -2.20 -2.30 22.47
N ILE A 62 -2.64 -1.05 22.66
CA ILE A 62 -1.97 0.12 22.09
C ILE A 62 -1.22 0.82 23.23
N LYS A 63 0.10 0.95 23.09
CA LYS A 63 0.96 1.63 24.04
C LYS A 63 1.82 2.64 23.31
N ASP A 64 1.78 3.89 23.76
CA ASP A 64 2.55 5.01 23.15
C ASP A 64 2.34 5.17 21.64
N GLY A 65 1.14 4.81 21.14
CA GLY A 65 0.78 4.83 19.72
C GLY A 65 1.22 3.60 18.92
N GLU A 66 1.92 2.65 19.55
CA GLU A 66 2.32 1.38 18.94
C GLU A 66 1.39 0.24 19.33
N LEU A 67 1.05 -0.60 18.35
CA LEU A 67 0.24 -1.79 18.55
C LEU A 67 1.10 -2.98 18.98
N ILE A 68 0.67 -3.66 20.03
CA ILE A 68 1.20 -4.96 20.46
C ILE A 68 0.06 -5.97 20.30
N GLY A 69 0.13 -6.85 19.30
CA GLY A 69 -0.88 -7.86 19.02
C GLY A 69 -1.39 -7.84 17.58
N ASP A 70 -2.59 -8.39 17.36
CA ASP A 70 -3.20 -8.52 16.04
C ASP A 70 -3.64 -7.15 15.48
N PRO A 71 -3.31 -6.82 14.20
CA PRO A 71 -3.68 -5.55 13.58
C PRO A 71 -5.20 -5.31 13.50
N THR A 72 -5.99 -6.35 13.34
CA THR A 72 -7.46 -6.26 13.31
C THR A 72 -8.01 -5.85 14.67
N GLU A 73 -7.44 -6.38 15.75
CA GLU A 73 -7.80 -5.98 17.12
C GLU A 73 -7.35 -4.55 17.40
N GLY A 74 -6.17 -4.15 16.90
CA GLY A 74 -5.71 -2.76 16.97
C GLY A 74 -6.70 -1.78 16.35
N ALA A 75 -7.27 -2.13 15.20
CA ALA A 75 -8.30 -1.32 14.54
C ALA A 75 -9.57 -1.17 15.40
N LEU A 76 -9.98 -2.23 16.09
CA LEU A 76 -11.14 -2.18 17.01
C LEU A 76 -10.87 -1.29 18.22
N LEU A 77 -9.67 -1.38 18.81
CA LEU A 77 -9.28 -0.51 19.93
C LEU A 77 -9.22 0.96 19.51
N ALA A 78 -8.62 1.25 18.34
CA ALA A 78 -8.58 2.61 17.81
C ALA A 78 -9.99 3.16 17.51
N LEU A 79 -10.88 2.32 16.98
CA LEU A 79 -12.28 2.67 16.75
C LEU A 79 -12.99 3.04 18.07
N ALA A 80 -12.79 2.25 19.13
CA ALA A 80 -13.35 2.52 20.44
C ALA A 80 -12.81 3.83 21.02
N ALA A 81 -11.52 4.11 20.88
CA ALA A 81 -10.93 5.37 21.32
C ALA A 81 -11.49 6.58 20.56
N LYS A 82 -11.70 6.48 19.23
CA LYS A 82 -12.38 7.50 18.42
C LYS A 82 -13.83 7.76 18.84
N ALA A 83 -14.47 6.74 19.42
CA ALA A 83 -15.80 6.85 20.00
C ALA A 83 -15.80 7.42 21.44
N GLY A 84 -14.63 7.76 21.97
CA GLY A 84 -14.48 8.29 23.33
C GLY A 84 -14.47 7.25 24.44
N LEU A 85 -14.31 5.95 24.12
CA LEU A 85 -14.18 4.90 25.13
C LEU A 85 -12.72 4.82 25.61
N ASP A 86 -12.58 4.81 26.93
CA ASP A 86 -11.29 4.55 27.57
C ASP A 86 -11.12 3.04 27.82
N VAL A 87 -10.25 2.41 27.05
CA VAL A 87 -10.01 0.96 27.08
C VAL A 87 -9.55 0.50 28.47
N GLU A 88 -8.69 1.27 29.15
CA GLU A 88 -8.19 0.90 30.48
C GLU A 88 -9.28 0.98 31.54
N VAL A 89 -10.13 2.00 31.47
CA VAL A 89 -11.28 2.16 32.36
C VAL A 89 -12.27 1.03 32.18
N GLU A 90 -12.67 0.72 30.93
CA GLU A 90 -13.63 -0.35 30.64
C GLU A 90 -13.11 -1.74 31.07
N THR A 91 -11.86 -2.03 30.79
CA THR A 91 -11.21 -3.31 31.18
C THR A 91 -11.11 -3.46 32.71
N ARG A 92 -10.92 -2.35 33.43
CA ARG A 92 -10.87 -2.35 34.89
C ARG A 92 -12.24 -2.52 35.52
N LEU A 93 -13.26 -1.88 34.94
CA LEU A 93 -14.65 -1.97 35.40
C LEU A 93 -15.24 -3.37 35.16
N LEU A 94 -14.86 -4.01 34.07
CA LEU A 94 -15.37 -5.30 33.60
C LEU A 94 -14.24 -6.31 33.45
N PRO A 95 -13.69 -6.85 34.55
CA PRO A 95 -12.56 -7.77 34.51
C PRO A 95 -12.93 -9.08 33.82
N ARG A 96 -12.04 -9.55 32.93
CA ARG A 96 -12.17 -10.83 32.23
C ARG A 96 -12.02 -11.99 33.21
N ILE A 97 -12.97 -12.92 33.19
CA ILE A 97 -13.00 -14.11 34.06
C ILE A 97 -12.87 -15.43 33.31
N ALA A 98 -13.17 -15.45 32.01
CA ALA A 98 -13.00 -16.58 31.12
C ALA A 98 -12.92 -16.10 29.66
N GLU A 99 -12.44 -16.98 28.77
CA GLU A 99 -12.38 -16.68 27.33
C GLU A 99 -12.46 -17.95 26.48
N ILE A 100 -12.91 -17.78 25.24
CA ILE A 100 -12.75 -18.70 24.13
C ILE A 100 -11.85 -17.97 23.14
N PRO A 101 -10.58 -18.39 22.94
CA PRO A 101 -9.66 -17.79 21.98
C PRO A 101 -10.21 -17.88 20.55
N PHE A 102 -9.74 -17.00 19.67
CA PHE A 102 -10.10 -17.09 18.26
C PHE A 102 -9.63 -18.41 17.64
N ASP A 103 -10.52 -19.06 16.94
CA ASP A 103 -10.25 -20.26 16.16
C ASP A 103 -10.80 -20.08 14.73
N SER A 104 -9.96 -20.38 13.75
CA SER A 104 -10.30 -20.28 12.33
C SER A 104 -11.43 -21.22 11.88
N ALA A 105 -11.65 -22.34 12.60
CA ALA A 105 -12.74 -23.26 12.32
C ALA A 105 -14.09 -22.72 12.83
N THR A 106 -14.12 -22.13 14.03
CA THR A 106 -15.32 -21.53 14.62
C THR A 106 -15.55 -20.09 14.20
N LYS A 107 -14.51 -19.39 13.74
CA LYS A 107 -14.48 -18.02 13.23
C LYS A 107 -15.02 -16.96 14.21
N PHE A 108 -14.90 -17.16 15.49
CA PHE A 108 -15.20 -16.18 16.52
C PHE A 108 -14.25 -16.27 17.71
N MET A 109 -14.21 -15.21 18.50
CA MET A 109 -13.61 -15.11 19.82
C MET A 109 -14.69 -14.65 20.79
N ALA A 110 -14.69 -15.16 22.02
CA ALA A 110 -15.59 -14.73 23.07
C ALA A 110 -14.85 -14.51 24.39
N THR A 111 -15.23 -13.48 25.12
CA THR A 111 -14.69 -13.16 26.44
C THR A 111 -15.83 -12.96 27.43
N PHE A 112 -15.60 -13.34 28.68
CA PHE A 112 -16.59 -13.32 29.76
C PHE A 112 -16.10 -12.38 30.85
N HIS A 113 -16.93 -11.41 31.24
CA HIS A 113 -16.55 -10.33 32.12
C HIS A 113 -17.51 -10.21 33.30
N ARG A 114 -16.94 -10.00 34.50
CA ARG A 114 -17.73 -9.80 35.71
C ARG A 114 -18.37 -8.42 35.72
N ASP A 115 -19.71 -8.35 35.87
CA ASP A 115 -20.50 -7.12 35.97
C ASP A 115 -21.45 -7.26 37.14
N GLY A 116 -20.96 -7.07 38.37
CA GLY A 116 -21.70 -7.26 39.59
C GLY A 116 -22.28 -8.68 39.73
N GLU A 117 -23.59 -8.80 39.78
CA GLU A 117 -24.33 -10.08 39.84
C GLU A 117 -24.58 -10.71 38.46
N ARG A 118 -23.96 -10.14 37.41
CA ARG A 118 -24.09 -10.62 36.04
C ARG A 118 -22.69 -10.95 35.45
N VAL A 119 -22.71 -11.71 34.39
CA VAL A 119 -21.54 -11.92 33.50
C VAL A 119 -21.92 -11.42 32.13
N LEU A 120 -21.14 -10.48 31.64
CA LEU A 120 -21.24 -9.99 30.28
C LEU A 120 -20.42 -10.87 29.36
N VAL A 121 -21.04 -11.42 28.33
CA VAL A 121 -20.39 -12.17 27.25
C VAL A 121 -20.19 -11.20 26.08
N CYS A 122 -18.94 -10.97 25.70
CA CYS A 122 -18.55 -10.19 24.54
C CYS A 122 -18.03 -11.11 23.45
N VAL A 123 -18.54 -10.96 22.24
CA VAL A 123 -18.18 -11.82 21.11
C VAL A 123 -17.84 -10.99 19.90
N LYS A 124 -16.74 -11.32 19.19
CA LYS A 124 -16.43 -10.81 17.87
C LYS A 124 -16.16 -11.98 16.92
N GLY A 125 -16.51 -11.83 15.65
CA GLY A 125 -16.27 -12.89 14.68
C GLY A 125 -16.85 -12.62 13.31
N ALA A 126 -16.87 -13.64 12.48
CA ALA A 126 -17.42 -13.56 11.13
C ALA A 126 -18.93 -13.24 11.18
N PRO A 127 -19.43 -12.32 10.33
CA PRO A 127 -20.83 -11.90 10.35
C PRO A 127 -21.81 -13.04 10.16
N ASP A 128 -21.55 -13.98 9.26
CA ASP A 128 -22.38 -15.16 9.00
C ASP A 128 -22.54 -16.05 10.24
N VAL A 129 -21.45 -16.23 10.98
CA VAL A 129 -21.45 -17.04 12.20
C VAL A 129 -22.20 -16.35 13.33
N LEU A 130 -21.98 -15.06 13.56
CA LEU A 130 -22.63 -14.33 14.65
C LEU A 130 -24.10 -14.07 14.35
N LEU A 131 -24.50 -13.81 13.12
CA LEU A 131 -25.90 -13.75 12.70
C LEU A 131 -26.63 -15.05 13.01
N GLY A 132 -26.03 -16.20 12.73
CA GLY A 132 -26.61 -17.51 13.04
C GLY A 132 -26.75 -17.80 14.54
N ARG A 133 -25.91 -17.17 15.39
CA ARG A 133 -25.91 -17.33 16.85
C ARG A 133 -26.71 -16.27 17.61
N SER A 134 -27.22 -15.24 16.90
CA SER A 134 -27.98 -14.13 17.47
C SER A 134 -29.47 -14.34 17.33
N SER A 135 -30.21 -14.10 18.42
CA SER A 135 -31.65 -14.07 18.45
C SER A 135 -32.22 -12.66 18.57
N HIS A 136 -31.35 -11.69 18.90
CA HIS A 136 -31.73 -10.29 19.07
C HIS A 136 -30.72 -9.39 18.35
N HIS A 137 -31.11 -8.14 18.13
CA HIS A 137 -30.21 -7.07 17.68
C HIS A 137 -30.50 -5.77 18.43
N LEU A 138 -29.58 -4.81 18.39
CA LEU A 138 -29.79 -3.49 18.95
C LEU A 138 -30.71 -2.66 18.05
N ARG A 139 -31.67 -1.99 18.66
CA ARG A 139 -32.52 -0.95 18.05
C ARG A 139 -32.62 0.21 19.03
N GLY A 140 -31.78 1.23 18.83
CA GLY A 140 -31.54 2.26 19.83
C GLY A 140 -30.96 1.67 21.12
N GLU A 141 -31.57 1.94 22.24
CA GLU A 141 -31.15 1.38 23.55
C GLU A 141 -31.74 0.00 23.84
N ALA A 142 -32.67 -0.49 23.04
CA ALA A 142 -33.35 -1.76 23.26
C ALA A 142 -32.70 -2.93 22.51
N SER A 143 -32.71 -4.10 23.16
CA SER A 143 -32.45 -5.38 22.48
C SER A 143 -33.78 -5.93 22.00
N VAL A 144 -33.99 -6.03 20.69
CA VAL A 144 -35.25 -6.51 20.08
C VAL A 144 -35.00 -7.80 19.32
N GLU A 145 -36.03 -8.59 19.11
CA GLU A 145 -35.91 -9.85 18.36
C GLU A 145 -35.39 -9.59 16.96
N LEU A 146 -34.42 -10.41 16.54
CA LEU A 146 -33.81 -10.35 15.22
C LEU A 146 -34.65 -11.15 14.23
N GLY A 147 -35.58 -10.45 13.55
CA GLY A 147 -36.42 -11.01 12.51
C GLY A 147 -35.69 -11.33 11.21
N GLU A 148 -36.42 -11.93 10.27
CA GLU A 148 -35.84 -12.31 8.98
C GLU A 148 -35.47 -11.09 8.12
N GLU A 149 -36.24 -10.01 8.21
CA GLU A 149 -35.94 -8.77 7.48
C GLU A 149 -34.65 -8.12 7.95
N GLU A 150 -34.44 -8.07 9.26
CA GLU A 150 -33.20 -7.53 9.84
C GLU A 150 -32.01 -8.43 9.55
N ARG A 151 -32.14 -9.77 9.54
CA ARG A 151 -31.12 -10.71 9.15
C ARG A 151 -30.66 -10.46 7.71
N GLN A 152 -31.61 -10.28 6.81
CA GLN A 152 -31.34 -9.98 5.40
C GLN A 152 -30.66 -8.61 5.26
N ALA A 153 -31.06 -7.59 6.02
CA ALA A 153 -30.43 -6.28 6.02
C ALA A 153 -28.96 -6.35 6.48
N TYR A 154 -28.65 -7.07 7.57
CA TYR A 154 -27.27 -7.29 8.02
C TYR A 154 -26.44 -8.09 7.00
N ALA A 155 -27.02 -9.10 6.37
CA ALA A 155 -26.34 -9.90 5.35
C ALA A 155 -26.04 -9.05 4.10
N ALA A 156 -26.99 -8.26 3.63
CA ALA A 156 -26.80 -7.36 2.49
C ALA A 156 -25.74 -6.28 2.77
N GLU A 157 -25.73 -5.71 3.97
CA GLU A 157 -24.71 -4.73 4.34
C GLU A 157 -23.33 -5.38 4.45
N ASN A 158 -23.23 -6.61 4.98
CA ASN A 158 -21.99 -7.36 4.99
C ASN A 158 -21.45 -7.58 3.56
N GLU A 159 -22.31 -7.92 2.59
CA GLU A 159 -21.93 -8.05 1.19
C GLU A 159 -21.48 -6.70 0.59
N THR A 160 -22.17 -5.62 0.94
CA THR A 160 -21.83 -4.27 0.50
C THR A 160 -20.46 -3.85 1.03
N LEU A 161 -20.20 -3.99 2.33
CA LEU A 161 -18.92 -3.68 2.94
C LEU A 161 -17.79 -4.55 2.39
N ALA A 162 -18.04 -5.84 2.20
CA ALA A 162 -17.09 -6.75 1.57
C ALA A 162 -16.83 -6.38 0.10
N GLY A 163 -17.85 -5.90 -0.62
CA GLY A 163 -17.74 -5.37 -1.98
C GLY A 163 -16.88 -4.10 -2.07
N GLU A 164 -16.77 -3.34 -0.97
CA GLU A 164 -15.85 -2.20 -0.82
C GLU A 164 -14.46 -2.62 -0.32
N ALA A 165 -14.15 -3.91 -0.34
CA ALA A 165 -12.91 -4.52 0.14
C ALA A 165 -12.65 -4.37 1.65
N LEU A 166 -13.68 -4.12 2.43
CA LEU A 166 -13.56 -4.10 3.87
C LEU A 166 -13.61 -5.54 4.42
N ARG A 167 -12.70 -5.84 5.33
CA ARG A 167 -12.83 -7.02 6.20
C ARG A 167 -13.93 -6.73 7.20
N VAL A 168 -15.00 -7.49 7.18
CA VAL A 168 -16.14 -7.26 8.06
C VAL A 168 -16.07 -8.16 9.30
N LEU A 169 -16.21 -7.56 10.47
CA LEU A 169 -16.38 -8.23 11.74
C LEU A 169 -17.75 -7.88 12.34
N ALA A 170 -18.42 -8.87 12.89
CA ALA A 170 -19.60 -8.66 13.69
C ALA A 170 -19.24 -8.56 15.17
N LEU A 171 -19.94 -7.70 15.90
CA LEU A 171 -19.87 -7.53 17.35
C LEU A 171 -21.20 -7.95 17.95
N ALA A 172 -21.16 -8.79 18.96
CA ALA A 172 -22.34 -9.30 19.63
C ALA A 172 -22.07 -9.53 21.12
N GLY A 173 -23.11 -9.72 21.89
CA GLY A 173 -22.95 -10.07 23.30
C GLY A 173 -24.28 -10.48 23.95
N ARG A 174 -24.20 -10.90 25.19
CA ARG A 174 -25.35 -11.15 26.04
C ARG A 174 -24.97 -10.98 27.52
N SER A 175 -25.95 -10.79 28.36
CA SER A 175 -25.77 -10.75 29.81
C SER A 175 -26.45 -11.96 30.43
N ILE A 176 -25.71 -12.71 31.25
CA ILE A 176 -26.18 -13.88 31.98
C ILE A 176 -26.09 -13.64 33.49
N ARG A 177 -26.76 -14.43 34.28
CA ARG A 177 -26.65 -14.34 35.72
C ARG A 177 -25.33 -14.97 36.20
N ALA A 178 -24.70 -14.35 37.17
CA ALA A 178 -23.42 -14.84 37.68
C ALA A 178 -23.48 -16.19 38.39
N ASP A 179 -24.67 -16.49 39.00
CA ASP A 179 -24.92 -17.77 39.68
C ASP A 179 -25.17 -18.94 38.71
N GLU A 180 -25.46 -18.65 37.43
CA GLU A 180 -25.62 -19.67 36.39
C GLU A 180 -24.31 -19.95 35.62
N PHE A 181 -23.31 -19.07 35.77
CA PHE A 181 -22.09 -19.15 34.99
C PHE A 181 -20.99 -19.96 35.69
N ASP A 182 -20.52 -21.02 35.04
CA ASP A 182 -19.36 -21.79 35.45
C ASP A 182 -18.19 -21.54 34.50
N PRO A 183 -17.12 -20.85 34.95
CA PRO A 183 -15.96 -20.57 34.10
C PRO A 183 -15.13 -21.82 33.72
N SER A 184 -15.36 -22.96 34.40
CA SER A 184 -14.71 -24.23 34.11
C SER A 184 -15.55 -25.17 33.24
N GLY A 185 -16.81 -24.77 32.94
CA GLY A 185 -17.75 -25.55 32.15
C GLY A 185 -17.62 -25.36 30.63
N ASP A 186 -18.64 -25.81 29.90
CA ASP A 186 -18.72 -25.58 28.45
C ASP A 186 -19.05 -24.14 28.14
N LEU A 187 -18.02 -23.32 27.90
CA LEU A 187 -18.17 -21.91 27.56
C LEU A 187 -18.89 -21.69 26.24
N SER A 188 -18.83 -22.66 25.29
CA SER A 188 -19.44 -22.53 23.95
C SER A 188 -20.96 -22.50 24.02
N SER A 189 -21.56 -23.11 25.03
CA SER A 189 -23.00 -23.11 25.26
C SER A 189 -23.57 -21.69 25.53
N TRP A 190 -22.71 -20.81 26.06
CA TRP A 190 -23.06 -19.42 26.34
C TRP A 190 -22.99 -18.49 25.14
N VAL A 191 -22.33 -18.93 24.04
CA VAL A 191 -22.20 -18.16 22.80
C VAL A 191 -23.36 -18.49 21.85
N GLN A 192 -24.58 -18.38 22.38
CA GLN A 192 -25.84 -18.59 21.69
C GLN A 192 -26.87 -17.58 22.21
N ALA A 193 -27.96 -17.38 21.46
CA ALA A 193 -28.96 -16.39 21.74
C ALA A 193 -28.38 -15.01 22.04
N LEU A 194 -27.42 -14.58 21.21
CA LEU A 194 -26.72 -13.31 21.35
C LEU A 194 -27.63 -12.15 20.90
N THR A 195 -27.30 -10.96 21.37
CA THR A 195 -27.74 -9.70 20.77
C THR A 195 -26.65 -9.23 19.83
N LEU A 196 -26.96 -9.08 18.56
CA LEU A 196 -26.05 -8.50 17.56
C LEU A 196 -26.01 -6.98 17.79
N TYR A 197 -24.80 -6.43 17.97
CA TYR A 197 -24.59 -5.01 18.20
C TYR A 197 -24.34 -4.25 16.90
N GLY A 198 -23.61 -4.83 15.97
CA GLY A 198 -23.33 -4.24 14.68
C GLY A 198 -22.25 -4.96 13.90
N LEU A 199 -21.95 -4.40 12.73
CA LEU A 199 -20.84 -4.81 11.86
C LEU A 199 -19.78 -3.70 11.83
N VAL A 200 -18.53 -4.07 11.78
CA VAL A 200 -17.39 -3.14 11.61
C VAL A 200 -16.62 -3.53 10.37
N GLY A 201 -16.52 -2.59 9.42
CA GLY A 201 -15.70 -2.73 8.21
C GLY A 201 -14.30 -2.15 8.42
N ILE A 202 -13.27 -2.97 8.20
CA ILE A 202 -11.87 -2.67 8.47
C ILE A 202 -11.06 -2.87 7.19
N ILE A 203 -10.13 -1.97 6.91
CA ILE A 203 -9.21 -2.06 5.77
C ILE A 203 -7.79 -1.66 6.20
N ASP A 204 -6.79 -2.15 5.48
CA ASP A 204 -5.43 -1.59 5.52
C ASP A 204 -5.34 -0.47 4.47
N PRO A 205 -5.39 0.80 4.89
CA PRO A 205 -5.47 1.91 3.95
C PRO A 205 -4.14 2.09 3.18
N PRO A 206 -4.21 2.48 1.90
CA PRO A 206 -3.00 2.83 1.17
C PRO A 206 -2.35 4.09 1.74
N ARG A 207 -1.03 4.17 1.63
CA ARG A 207 -0.27 5.35 2.06
C ARG A 207 -0.63 6.56 1.20
N ALA A 208 -0.91 7.71 1.82
CA ALA A 208 -1.20 8.96 1.11
C ALA A 208 -0.07 9.36 0.15
N GLU A 209 1.19 9.15 0.56
CA GLU A 209 2.39 9.38 -0.23
C GLU A 209 2.45 8.50 -1.48
N ALA A 210 1.97 7.25 -1.41
CA ALA A 210 1.91 6.35 -2.55
C ALA A 210 0.95 6.86 -3.62
N LYS A 211 -0.20 7.42 -3.23
CA LYS A 211 -1.15 8.05 -4.15
C LYS A 211 -0.54 9.22 -4.90
N GLN A 212 0.17 10.10 -4.20
CA GLN A 212 0.84 11.24 -4.81
C GLN A 212 1.99 10.79 -5.72
N ALA A 213 2.77 9.79 -5.30
CA ALA A 213 3.85 9.21 -6.09
C ALA A 213 3.33 8.58 -7.39
N ILE A 214 2.21 7.85 -7.35
CA ILE A 214 1.55 7.28 -8.54
C ILE A 214 1.07 8.39 -9.49
N ALA A 215 0.51 9.49 -8.96
CA ALA A 215 0.14 10.64 -9.78
C ALA A 215 1.36 11.27 -10.47
N THR A 216 2.49 11.38 -9.77
CA THR A 216 3.77 11.86 -10.33
C THR A 216 4.31 10.90 -11.39
N CYS A 217 4.25 9.58 -11.18
CA CYS A 217 4.59 8.60 -12.21
C CYS A 217 3.77 8.80 -13.49
N ARG A 218 2.47 9.00 -13.34
CA ARG A 218 1.58 9.24 -14.48
C ARG A 218 1.95 10.50 -15.26
N SER A 219 2.23 11.62 -14.59
CA SER A 219 2.69 12.85 -15.24
C SER A 219 4.03 12.66 -15.95
N ALA A 220 4.89 11.80 -15.42
CA ALA A 220 6.18 11.42 -15.99
C ALA A 220 6.08 10.38 -17.13
N GLY A 221 4.86 9.97 -17.53
CA GLY A 221 4.63 8.95 -18.55
C GLY A 221 5.02 7.53 -18.12
N ILE A 222 5.14 7.29 -16.81
CA ILE A 222 5.47 5.98 -16.24
C ILE A 222 4.17 5.26 -15.89
N GLN A 223 3.96 4.07 -16.46
CA GLN A 223 2.83 3.23 -16.12
C GLN A 223 3.11 2.48 -14.82
N VAL A 224 2.21 2.61 -13.86
CA VAL A 224 2.26 1.87 -12.60
C VAL A 224 1.22 0.75 -12.65
N LYS A 225 1.64 -0.47 -12.33
CA LYS A 225 0.78 -1.66 -12.28
C LYS A 225 0.89 -2.29 -10.89
N MET A 226 -0.25 -2.58 -10.29
CA MET A 226 -0.31 -3.26 -9.00
C MET A 226 -0.40 -4.77 -9.21
N ILE A 227 0.48 -5.52 -8.55
CA ILE A 227 0.51 -6.98 -8.59
C ILE A 227 0.40 -7.47 -7.15
N THR A 228 -0.66 -8.21 -6.82
CA THR A 228 -0.94 -8.65 -5.45
C THR A 228 -1.45 -10.08 -5.39
N GLY A 229 -1.23 -10.74 -4.26
CA GLY A 229 -1.86 -12.01 -3.91
C GLY A 229 -3.30 -11.89 -3.43
N ASP A 230 -3.77 -10.66 -3.17
CA ASP A 230 -5.10 -10.37 -2.64
C ASP A 230 -6.22 -10.75 -3.60
N HIS A 231 -7.43 -10.82 -3.04
CA HIS A 231 -8.64 -11.04 -3.82
C HIS A 231 -8.91 -9.85 -4.76
N ARG A 232 -9.49 -10.14 -5.94
CA ARG A 232 -9.79 -9.15 -6.99
C ARG A 232 -10.53 -7.92 -6.47
N VAL A 233 -11.53 -8.11 -5.60
CA VAL A 233 -12.34 -7.01 -5.04
C VAL A 233 -11.49 -6.09 -4.17
N THR A 234 -10.68 -6.65 -3.28
CA THR A 234 -9.75 -5.91 -2.41
C THR A 234 -8.73 -5.13 -3.24
N ALA A 235 -8.12 -5.82 -4.21
CA ALA A 235 -7.14 -5.21 -5.10
C ALA A 235 -7.74 -4.05 -5.93
N ALA A 236 -8.98 -4.19 -6.40
CA ALA A 236 -9.70 -3.15 -7.13
C ALA A 236 -9.96 -1.91 -6.27
N ALA A 237 -10.37 -2.09 -5.00
CA ALA A 237 -10.65 -0.97 -4.11
C ALA A 237 -9.37 -0.22 -3.74
N ILE A 238 -8.29 -0.92 -3.40
CA ILE A 238 -6.97 -0.29 -3.12
C ILE A 238 -6.48 0.47 -4.36
N ALA A 239 -6.61 -0.12 -5.54
CA ALA A 239 -6.20 0.53 -6.78
C ALA A 239 -7.00 1.81 -7.07
N HIS A 240 -8.30 1.79 -6.81
CA HIS A 240 -9.17 2.96 -6.93
C HIS A 240 -8.74 4.08 -5.98
N GLU A 241 -8.48 3.77 -4.71
CA GLU A 241 -7.98 4.74 -3.72
C GLU A 241 -6.61 5.33 -4.12
N LEU A 242 -5.72 4.50 -4.66
CA LEU A 242 -4.41 4.93 -5.18
C LEU A 242 -4.52 5.71 -6.49
N GLY A 243 -5.69 5.76 -7.13
CA GLY A 243 -5.92 6.42 -8.40
C GLY A 243 -5.29 5.68 -9.59
N LEU A 244 -5.11 4.36 -9.51
CA LEU A 244 -4.71 3.55 -10.65
C LEU A 244 -5.89 3.42 -11.63
N VAL A 245 -5.62 3.67 -12.91
CA VAL A 245 -6.63 3.63 -13.98
C VAL A 245 -6.35 2.48 -14.92
N GLY A 246 -7.29 1.57 -15.06
CA GLY A 246 -7.20 0.40 -15.93
C GLY A 246 -8.06 -0.74 -15.42
N GLU A 247 -8.04 -1.86 -16.13
CA GLU A 247 -8.80 -3.07 -15.79
C GLU A 247 -8.12 -3.84 -14.65
N VAL A 248 -8.92 -4.65 -13.94
CA VAL A 248 -8.45 -5.54 -12.87
C VAL A 248 -8.59 -6.97 -13.36
N HIS A 249 -7.47 -7.70 -13.46
CA HIS A 249 -7.42 -9.10 -13.86
C HIS A 249 -6.85 -9.99 -12.76
N GLU A 250 -7.13 -11.28 -12.82
CA GLU A 250 -6.49 -12.26 -11.95
C GLU A 250 -5.30 -12.92 -12.67
N GLY A 251 -4.33 -13.44 -11.92
CA GLY A 251 -3.17 -14.13 -12.50
C GLY A 251 -3.56 -15.24 -13.46
N ARG A 252 -4.59 -16.03 -13.12
CA ARG A 252 -5.14 -17.10 -13.99
C ARG A 252 -5.69 -16.61 -15.33
N ASP A 253 -6.01 -15.33 -15.48
CA ASP A 253 -6.48 -14.77 -16.75
C ASP A 253 -5.34 -14.70 -17.79
N LEU A 254 -4.09 -14.90 -17.36
CA LEU A 254 -2.91 -15.00 -18.22
C LEU A 254 -2.66 -16.43 -18.72
N ASP A 255 -3.22 -17.45 -18.05
CA ASP A 255 -2.93 -18.85 -18.33
C ASP A 255 -3.46 -19.28 -19.70
N GLY A 256 -2.64 -20.00 -20.45
CA GLY A 256 -3.01 -20.59 -21.74
C GLY A 256 -3.24 -19.59 -22.88
N LYS A 257 -2.93 -18.30 -22.70
CA LYS A 257 -3.03 -17.27 -23.73
C LYS A 257 -1.77 -17.19 -24.60
N SER A 258 -1.93 -16.71 -25.83
CA SER A 258 -0.79 -16.39 -26.69
C SER A 258 0.00 -15.17 -26.18
N PRO A 259 1.27 -15.01 -26.55
CA PRO A 259 2.06 -13.83 -26.16
C PRO A 259 1.40 -12.49 -26.54
N GLU A 260 0.71 -12.44 -27.68
CA GLU A 260 0.01 -11.25 -28.16
C GLU A 260 -1.22 -10.94 -27.30
N GLU A 261 -1.98 -11.95 -26.90
CA GLU A 261 -3.14 -11.80 -26.02
C GLU A 261 -2.72 -11.37 -24.61
N ILE A 262 -1.62 -11.95 -24.08
CA ILE A 262 -1.03 -11.56 -22.80
C ILE A 262 -0.59 -10.09 -22.86
N ALA A 263 0.11 -9.68 -23.90
CA ALA A 263 0.55 -8.31 -24.08
C ALA A 263 -0.63 -7.32 -24.13
N ALA A 264 -1.68 -7.65 -24.90
CA ALA A 264 -2.87 -6.83 -25.00
C ALA A 264 -3.63 -6.71 -23.65
N LEU A 265 -3.65 -7.79 -22.87
CA LEU A 265 -4.24 -7.81 -21.54
C LEU A 265 -3.43 -6.96 -20.57
N ILE A 266 -2.10 -7.09 -20.57
CA ILE A 266 -1.21 -6.30 -19.72
C ILE A 266 -1.34 -4.79 -20.01
N ASP A 267 -1.47 -4.40 -21.28
CA ASP A 267 -1.62 -2.99 -21.65
C ASP A 267 -2.86 -2.33 -21.03
N LYS A 268 -3.98 -3.06 -21.00
CA LYS A 268 -5.25 -2.57 -20.44
C LYS A 268 -5.32 -2.62 -18.92
N SER A 269 -4.52 -3.51 -18.33
CA SER A 269 -4.59 -3.79 -16.89
C SER A 269 -3.83 -2.77 -16.07
N ALA A 270 -4.45 -2.28 -15.00
CA ALA A 270 -3.77 -1.56 -13.93
C ALA A 270 -3.43 -2.48 -12.75
N VAL A 271 -4.18 -3.58 -12.60
CA VAL A 271 -4.10 -4.46 -11.44
C VAL A 271 -4.13 -5.93 -11.85
N PHE A 272 -3.26 -6.72 -11.23
CA PHE A 272 -3.28 -8.17 -11.27
C PHE A 272 -3.46 -8.70 -9.85
N ALA A 273 -4.57 -9.36 -9.59
CA ALA A 273 -4.94 -9.97 -8.31
C ALA A 273 -4.65 -11.48 -8.31
N ARG A 274 -4.53 -12.11 -7.16
CA ARG A 274 -4.27 -13.57 -7.01
C ARG A 274 -3.15 -14.08 -7.91
N VAL A 275 -2.04 -13.34 -7.92
CA VAL A 275 -0.89 -13.60 -8.81
C VAL A 275 0.05 -14.60 -8.16
N ALA A 276 0.37 -15.69 -8.87
CA ALA A 276 1.43 -16.61 -8.51
C ALA A 276 2.81 -16.06 -8.96
N PRO A 277 3.93 -16.57 -8.41
CA PRO A 277 5.27 -16.10 -8.77
C PRO A 277 5.57 -16.17 -10.27
N GLU A 278 5.09 -17.20 -10.96
CA GLU A 278 5.26 -17.40 -12.40
C GLU A 278 4.59 -16.29 -13.22
N HIS A 279 3.41 -15.86 -12.78
CA HIS A 279 2.70 -14.74 -13.43
C HIS A 279 3.46 -13.43 -13.30
N LYS A 280 4.12 -13.17 -12.14
CA LYS A 280 4.95 -11.98 -11.94
C LYS A 280 6.10 -11.91 -12.95
N MET A 281 6.79 -13.03 -13.14
CA MET A 281 7.85 -13.15 -14.15
C MET A 281 7.31 -12.93 -15.56
N LEU A 282 6.19 -13.58 -15.91
CA LEU A 282 5.57 -13.47 -17.23
C LEU A 282 5.19 -12.02 -17.57
N ILE A 283 4.67 -11.26 -16.60
CA ILE A 283 4.32 -9.84 -16.77
C ILE A 283 5.59 -9.02 -17.06
N VAL A 284 6.66 -9.23 -16.28
CA VAL A 284 7.95 -8.53 -16.45
C VAL A 284 8.53 -8.83 -17.82
N GLU A 285 8.67 -10.11 -18.19
CA GLU A 285 9.24 -10.54 -19.46
C GLU A 285 8.44 -10.02 -20.66
N THR A 286 7.11 -10.02 -20.56
CA THR A 286 6.25 -9.50 -21.63
C THR A 286 6.45 -8.01 -21.85
N LEU A 287 6.58 -7.22 -20.77
CA LEU A 287 6.85 -5.78 -20.85
C LEU A 287 8.23 -5.50 -21.43
N GLN A 288 9.27 -6.25 -21.02
CA GLN A 288 10.62 -6.14 -21.55
C GLN A 288 10.70 -6.51 -23.03
N ALA A 289 10.02 -7.58 -23.45
CA ALA A 289 9.96 -8.01 -24.85
C ALA A 289 9.35 -6.92 -25.76
N ARG A 290 8.56 -6.00 -25.22
CA ARG A 290 7.99 -4.84 -25.91
C ARG A 290 8.87 -3.59 -25.85
N GLY A 291 10.07 -3.69 -25.31
CA GLY A 291 11.02 -2.58 -25.23
C GLY A 291 10.76 -1.62 -24.06
N HIS A 292 9.95 -2.02 -23.06
CA HIS A 292 9.78 -1.25 -21.84
C HIS A 292 10.93 -1.54 -20.86
N VAL A 293 11.38 -0.51 -20.17
CA VAL A 293 12.24 -0.65 -19.00
C VAL A 293 11.36 -0.88 -17.80
N VAL A 294 11.53 -2.00 -17.12
CA VAL A 294 10.65 -2.46 -16.04
C VAL A 294 11.35 -2.37 -14.70
N ALA A 295 10.78 -1.61 -13.76
CA ALA A 295 11.11 -1.68 -12.35
C ALA A 295 10.10 -2.58 -11.63
N MET A 296 10.57 -3.55 -10.86
CA MET A 296 9.74 -4.45 -10.07
C MET A 296 10.04 -4.28 -8.59
N THR A 297 9.01 -4.11 -7.77
CA THR A 297 9.15 -4.07 -6.30
C THR A 297 8.65 -5.35 -5.67
N GLY A 298 9.26 -5.78 -4.58
CA GLY A 298 8.83 -6.96 -3.84
C GLY A 298 9.41 -7.02 -2.44
N ASP A 299 8.75 -7.78 -1.56
CA ASP A 299 9.09 -7.96 -0.15
C ASP A 299 9.22 -9.45 0.25
N GLY A 300 8.59 -10.35 -0.51
CA GLY A 300 8.55 -11.78 -0.24
C GLY A 300 9.54 -12.61 -1.05
N VAL A 301 9.90 -13.78 -0.52
CA VAL A 301 10.75 -14.77 -1.22
C VAL A 301 10.21 -15.10 -2.62
N ASN A 302 8.90 -15.09 -2.79
CA ASN A 302 8.21 -15.35 -4.06
C ASN A 302 8.42 -14.25 -5.11
N ASP A 303 8.91 -13.08 -4.71
CA ASP A 303 9.19 -11.96 -5.60
C ASP A 303 10.62 -11.99 -6.17
N ALA A 304 11.54 -12.69 -5.51
CA ALA A 304 12.94 -12.70 -5.87
C ALA A 304 13.22 -13.06 -7.35
N PRO A 305 12.56 -14.07 -7.97
CA PRO A 305 12.76 -14.34 -9.39
C PRO A 305 12.34 -13.18 -10.29
N ALA A 306 11.20 -12.55 -10.03
CA ALA A 306 10.70 -11.41 -10.81
C ALA A 306 11.58 -10.16 -10.62
N LEU A 307 12.07 -9.90 -9.40
CA LEU A 307 13.02 -8.82 -9.10
C LEU A 307 14.33 -8.99 -9.88
N LYS A 308 14.84 -10.22 -9.94
CA LYS A 308 16.08 -10.53 -10.68
C LYS A 308 15.91 -10.42 -12.20
N THR A 309 14.72 -10.69 -12.71
CA THR A 309 14.40 -10.63 -14.15
C THR A 309 14.16 -9.19 -14.60
N ALA A 310 13.63 -8.33 -13.75
CA ALA A 310 13.37 -6.93 -14.06
C ALA A 310 14.67 -6.15 -14.35
N ASP A 311 14.57 -5.07 -15.14
CA ASP A 311 15.72 -4.18 -15.39
C ASP A 311 16.18 -3.49 -14.10
N ILE A 312 15.23 -3.21 -13.19
CA ILE A 312 15.50 -2.65 -11.87
C ILE A 312 14.67 -3.43 -10.84
N GLY A 313 15.30 -4.36 -10.12
CA GLY A 313 14.70 -5.02 -8.96
C GLY A 313 14.81 -4.13 -7.72
N VAL A 314 13.71 -3.89 -7.02
CA VAL A 314 13.65 -3.06 -5.82
C VAL A 314 13.10 -3.87 -4.65
N ALA A 315 13.90 -4.08 -3.61
CA ALA A 315 13.49 -4.78 -2.40
C ALA A 315 13.13 -3.80 -1.29
N MET A 316 12.21 -4.21 -0.43
CA MET A 316 11.90 -3.54 0.82
C MET A 316 13.01 -3.82 1.83
N GLY A 317 13.53 -2.79 2.52
CA GLY A 317 14.63 -2.91 3.46
C GLY A 317 14.20 -3.31 4.87
N ILE A 318 13.00 -2.90 5.28
CA ILE A 318 12.43 -3.19 6.61
C ILE A 318 11.66 -4.51 6.55
N THR A 319 10.67 -4.63 5.68
CA THR A 319 9.78 -5.80 5.57
C THR A 319 10.32 -6.88 4.64
N GLY A 320 11.27 -6.55 3.76
CA GLY A 320 11.81 -7.47 2.77
C GLY A 320 12.67 -8.58 3.39
N THR A 321 12.55 -9.78 2.83
CA THR A 321 13.39 -10.92 3.21
C THR A 321 14.82 -10.76 2.68
N GLU A 322 15.79 -11.42 3.32
CA GLU A 322 17.19 -11.40 2.85
C GLU A 322 17.32 -11.90 1.41
N VAL A 323 16.54 -12.91 1.03
CA VAL A 323 16.52 -13.45 -0.35
C VAL A 323 16.09 -12.38 -1.35
N THR A 324 15.10 -11.56 -0.98
CA THR A 324 14.60 -10.47 -1.83
C THR A 324 15.64 -9.37 -1.97
N LYS A 325 16.30 -9.00 -0.86
CA LYS A 325 17.37 -8.00 -0.83
C LYS A 325 18.56 -8.41 -1.68
N GLU A 326 18.96 -9.69 -1.63
CA GLU A 326 20.05 -10.23 -2.47
C GLU A 326 19.70 -10.26 -3.96
N ALA A 327 18.44 -10.47 -4.30
CA ALA A 327 17.95 -10.49 -5.68
C ALA A 327 17.78 -9.09 -6.29
N ALA A 328 17.70 -8.06 -5.47
CA ALA A 328 17.37 -6.71 -5.89
C ALA A 328 18.62 -5.89 -6.29
N THR A 329 18.42 -4.96 -7.22
CA THR A 329 19.41 -3.94 -7.60
C THR A 329 19.41 -2.75 -6.64
N LEU A 330 18.27 -2.45 -6.05
CA LEU A 330 18.02 -1.34 -5.12
C LEU A 330 17.30 -1.84 -3.88
N VAL A 331 17.68 -1.36 -2.70
CA VAL A 331 16.99 -1.66 -1.44
C VAL A 331 16.48 -0.36 -0.84
N LEU A 332 15.17 -0.30 -0.55
CA LEU A 332 14.52 0.85 0.08
C LEU A 332 14.65 0.78 1.59
N THR A 333 15.32 1.72 2.20
CA THR A 333 15.51 1.75 3.67
C THR A 333 14.28 2.18 4.45
N ASP A 334 13.30 2.77 3.77
CA ASP A 334 12.06 3.32 4.34
C ASP A 334 10.78 2.59 3.88
N ASP A 335 10.92 1.54 3.07
CA ASP A 335 9.82 0.78 2.46
C ASP A 335 8.75 1.67 1.79
N ASN A 336 9.15 2.84 1.28
CA ASN A 336 8.24 3.82 0.73
C ASN A 336 8.35 3.90 -0.80
N PHE A 337 7.23 3.65 -1.49
CA PHE A 337 7.16 3.76 -2.95
C PHE A 337 7.53 5.17 -3.47
N ALA A 338 7.25 6.23 -2.71
CA ALA A 338 7.62 7.59 -3.09
C ALA A 338 9.14 7.77 -3.26
N THR A 339 9.94 6.99 -2.56
CA THR A 339 11.40 7.00 -2.69
C THR A 339 11.86 6.45 -4.04
N ILE A 340 11.14 5.49 -4.62
CA ILE A 340 11.40 5.03 -6.01
C ILE A 340 11.18 6.17 -7.00
N VAL A 341 10.11 6.94 -6.83
CA VAL A 341 9.79 8.07 -7.70
C VAL A 341 10.88 9.15 -7.62
N ARG A 342 11.39 9.42 -6.41
CA ARG A 342 12.55 10.31 -6.22
C ARG A 342 13.81 9.75 -6.90
N ALA A 343 14.07 8.44 -6.81
CA ALA A 343 15.18 7.82 -7.50
C ALA A 343 15.09 7.95 -9.02
N VAL A 344 13.88 7.89 -9.60
CA VAL A 344 13.64 8.16 -11.02
C VAL A 344 13.94 9.62 -11.37
N GLU A 345 13.51 10.56 -10.54
CA GLU A 345 13.79 12.00 -10.70
C GLU A 345 15.29 12.28 -10.69
N GLU A 346 16.01 11.73 -9.70
CA GLU A 346 17.47 11.83 -9.62
C GLU A 346 18.17 11.18 -10.82
N GLY A 347 17.72 10.01 -11.24
CA GLY A 347 18.24 9.34 -12.43
C GLY A 347 18.08 10.18 -13.71
N ARG A 348 16.94 10.86 -13.88
CA ARG A 348 16.69 11.80 -14.98
C ARG A 348 17.61 13.03 -14.88
N THR A 349 17.80 13.55 -13.68
CA THR A 349 18.70 14.68 -13.39
C THR A 349 20.16 14.32 -13.73
N ILE A 350 20.63 13.19 -13.25
CA ILE A 350 21.99 12.69 -13.56
C ILE A 350 22.19 12.56 -15.08
N TYR A 351 21.21 11.98 -15.77
CA TYR A 351 21.30 11.86 -17.23
C TYR A 351 21.37 13.21 -17.93
N ASP A 352 20.53 14.19 -17.54
CA ASP A 352 20.56 15.53 -18.10
C ASP A 352 21.89 16.22 -17.85
N ASN A 353 22.47 16.04 -16.68
CA ASN A 353 23.78 16.56 -16.33
C ASN A 353 24.90 15.91 -17.14
N ILE A 354 24.83 14.58 -17.38
CA ILE A 354 25.74 13.87 -18.28
C ILE A 354 25.66 14.45 -19.70
N VAL A 355 24.44 14.66 -20.22
CA VAL A 355 24.26 15.24 -21.57
C VAL A 355 24.86 16.65 -21.65
N LYS A 356 24.63 17.51 -20.65
CA LYS A 356 25.20 18.87 -20.57
C LYS A 356 26.74 18.80 -20.55
N PHE A 357 27.29 17.93 -19.72
CA PHE A 357 28.74 17.72 -19.62
C PHE A 357 29.34 17.27 -20.95
N VAL A 358 28.77 16.26 -21.59
CA VAL A 358 29.26 15.75 -22.88
C VAL A 358 29.21 16.82 -23.96
N ARG A 359 28.10 17.61 -24.01
CA ARG A 359 27.98 18.75 -24.96
C ARG A 359 29.05 19.80 -24.69
N PHE A 360 29.24 20.20 -23.44
CA PHE A 360 30.25 21.16 -23.05
C PHE A 360 31.67 20.70 -23.50
N GLN A 361 32.01 19.46 -23.16
CA GLN A 361 33.29 18.87 -23.49
C GLN A 361 33.55 18.80 -24.99
N LEU A 362 32.57 18.38 -25.78
CA LEU A 362 32.68 18.35 -27.23
C LEU A 362 32.82 19.74 -27.83
N SER A 363 32.03 20.70 -27.39
CA SER A 363 32.06 22.07 -27.88
C SER A 363 33.41 22.73 -27.64
N THR A 364 33.96 22.59 -26.43
CA THR A 364 35.27 23.14 -26.07
C THR A 364 36.42 22.50 -26.89
N ASN A 365 36.39 21.18 -27.04
CA ASN A 365 37.41 20.46 -27.83
C ASN A 365 37.32 20.79 -29.32
N ILE A 366 36.12 20.85 -29.91
CA ILE A 366 35.95 21.25 -31.32
C ILE A 366 36.39 22.70 -31.50
N GLY A 367 36.04 23.61 -30.59
CA GLY A 367 36.48 25.00 -30.62
C GLY A 367 38.02 25.14 -30.59
N ALA A 368 38.68 24.39 -29.71
CA ALA A 368 40.15 24.37 -29.63
C ALA A 368 40.81 23.87 -30.94
N ILE A 369 40.29 22.76 -31.51
CA ILE A 369 40.76 22.21 -32.77
C ILE A 369 40.59 23.23 -33.92
N LEU A 370 39.39 23.83 -34.04
CA LEU A 370 39.11 24.83 -35.07
C LEU A 370 40.01 26.05 -34.94
N THR A 371 40.30 26.49 -33.71
CA THR A 371 41.20 27.61 -33.43
C THR A 371 42.64 27.29 -33.87
N VAL A 372 43.15 26.12 -33.49
CA VAL A 372 44.52 25.71 -33.85
C VAL A 372 44.67 25.50 -35.36
N LEU A 373 43.67 24.88 -36.01
CA LEU A 373 43.72 24.64 -37.46
C LEU A 373 43.42 25.90 -38.26
N GLY A 374 42.49 26.77 -37.80
CA GLY A 374 42.04 27.95 -38.52
C GLY A 374 43.01 29.12 -38.46
N ALA A 375 43.75 29.31 -37.38
CA ALA A 375 44.65 30.44 -37.19
C ALA A 375 45.70 30.61 -38.32
N PRO A 376 46.39 29.54 -38.78
CA PRO A 376 47.35 29.64 -39.87
C PRO A 376 46.72 30.11 -41.21
N PHE A 377 45.49 29.70 -41.50
CA PHE A 377 44.77 30.12 -42.71
C PHE A 377 44.40 31.62 -42.69
N LEU A 378 44.33 32.23 -41.52
CA LEU A 378 44.08 33.65 -41.33
C LEU A 378 45.37 34.45 -41.17
N GLY A 379 46.54 33.84 -41.36
CA GLY A 379 47.85 34.50 -41.29
C GLY A 379 48.39 34.70 -39.87
N PHE A 380 47.77 34.08 -38.87
CA PHE A 380 48.27 34.14 -37.50
C PHE A 380 49.27 32.99 -37.22
N SER A 381 50.23 33.21 -36.34
CA SER A 381 51.10 32.16 -35.82
C SER A 381 50.28 31.16 -34.99
N THR A 382 50.81 29.96 -34.71
CA THR A 382 50.16 28.95 -33.87
C THR A 382 49.70 29.57 -32.55
N PRO A 383 48.40 29.59 -32.27
CA PRO A 383 47.83 30.36 -31.16
C PRO A 383 48.19 29.80 -29.78
N PHE A 384 48.46 28.49 -29.69
CA PHE A 384 48.77 27.80 -28.43
C PHE A 384 49.96 26.85 -28.59
N THR A 385 50.81 26.82 -27.59
CA THR A 385 51.81 25.75 -27.39
C THR A 385 51.14 24.50 -26.82
N ALA A 386 51.78 23.33 -26.94
CA ALA A 386 51.24 22.08 -26.38
C ALA A 386 50.99 22.16 -24.88
N ILE A 387 51.81 22.90 -24.12
CA ILE A 387 51.65 23.10 -22.68
C ILE A 387 50.41 23.98 -22.41
N GLN A 388 50.18 25.02 -23.21
CA GLN A 388 48.98 25.86 -23.06
C GLN A 388 47.72 25.10 -23.37
N ILE A 389 47.68 24.22 -24.37
CA ILE A 389 46.55 23.35 -24.67
C ILE A 389 46.27 22.42 -23.49
N LEU A 390 47.30 21.82 -22.90
CA LEU A 390 47.19 20.99 -21.72
C LEU A 390 46.58 21.76 -20.51
N TRP A 391 47.04 22.98 -20.26
CA TRP A 391 46.51 23.86 -19.21
C TRP A 391 45.06 24.24 -19.46
N VAL A 392 44.69 24.59 -20.70
CA VAL A 392 43.29 24.91 -21.05
C VAL A 392 42.40 23.71 -20.78
N ASN A 393 42.78 22.50 -21.16
CA ASN A 393 42.02 21.29 -20.91
C ASN A 393 41.84 21.05 -19.39
N ILE A 394 42.89 21.19 -18.58
CA ILE A 394 42.83 20.99 -17.15
C ILE A 394 41.88 22.00 -16.49
N ILE A 395 41.94 23.29 -16.87
CA ILE A 395 41.16 24.35 -16.27
C ILE A 395 39.70 24.35 -16.77
N MET A 396 39.48 24.08 -18.06
CA MET A 396 38.15 24.09 -18.68
C MET A 396 37.40 22.81 -18.43
N ASP A 397 38.05 21.66 -18.35
CA ASP A 397 37.40 20.37 -18.20
C ASP A 397 37.14 20.01 -16.72
N GLY A 398 38.04 20.36 -15.80
CA GLY A 398 37.93 19.99 -14.40
C GLY A 398 36.80 20.71 -13.67
N PRO A 399 36.94 21.99 -13.31
CA PRO A 399 35.97 22.71 -12.50
C PRO A 399 34.55 22.80 -13.10
N PRO A 400 34.38 23.11 -14.42
CA PRO A 400 33.05 23.14 -15.02
C PRO A 400 32.39 21.76 -15.10
N ALA A 401 33.15 20.70 -15.34
CA ALA A 401 32.64 19.33 -15.31
C ALA A 401 32.05 18.95 -13.94
N MET A 402 32.77 19.31 -12.87
CA MET A 402 32.30 19.07 -11.50
C MET A 402 31.01 19.84 -11.19
N THR A 403 30.93 21.10 -11.62
CA THR A 403 29.71 21.92 -11.37
C THR A 403 28.50 21.43 -12.18
N LEU A 404 28.70 21.04 -13.45
CA LEU A 404 27.63 20.45 -14.27
C LEU A 404 27.13 19.11 -13.73
N GLY A 405 28.01 18.32 -13.10
CA GLY A 405 27.66 17.03 -12.50
C GLY A 405 26.74 17.13 -11.28
N VAL A 406 26.73 18.27 -10.58
CA VAL A 406 25.93 18.50 -9.35
C VAL A 406 24.81 19.53 -9.55
N GLU A 407 24.47 19.87 -10.78
CA GLU A 407 23.35 20.76 -11.05
C GLU A 407 22.02 20.13 -10.55
N PRO A 408 21.15 20.94 -9.90
CA PRO A 408 19.87 20.46 -9.45
C PRO A 408 18.94 20.10 -10.62
N ALA A 409 17.90 19.33 -10.32
CA ALA A 409 16.87 18.97 -11.29
C ALA A 409 16.25 20.22 -11.92
N ARG A 410 16.09 20.21 -13.24
CA ARG A 410 15.36 21.28 -13.91
C ARG A 410 13.86 21.21 -13.59
N PRO A 411 13.17 22.35 -13.51
CA PRO A 411 11.72 22.36 -13.33
C PRO A 411 11.01 21.52 -14.39
N GLY A 412 10.07 20.67 -13.96
CA GLY A 412 9.23 19.88 -14.87
C GLY A 412 9.89 18.59 -15.38
N ILE A 413 11.04 18.14 -14.86
CA ILE A 413 11.71 16.92 -15.30
C ILE A 413 10.81 15.67 -15.19
N MET A 414 9.90 15.65 -14.21
CA MET A 414 8.89 14.62 -14.01
C MET A 414 7.58 14.87 -14.79
N SER A 415 7.58 15.83 -15.69
CA SER A 415 6.51 16.02 -16.68
C SER A 415 6.90 15.56 -18.08
N ASP A 416 8.15 15.20 -18.28
CA ASP A 416 8.62 14.69 -19.55
C ASP A 416 8.25 13.22 -19.75
N PRO A 417 7.93 12.80 -20.98
CA PRO A 417 7.73 11.39 -21.29
C PRO A 417 9.05 10.60 -21.14
N PRO A 418 8.97 9.28 -20.89
CA PRO A 418 10.14 8.41 -20.87
C PRO A 418 10.88 8.47 -22.21
N ARG A 419 12.19 8.43 -22.14
CA ARG A 419 13.05 8.38 -23.34
C ARG A 419 12.99 6.98 -23.96
N PRO A 420 13.09 6.88 -25.29
CA PRO A 420 13.34 5.60 -25.95
C PRO A 420 14.66 4.98 -25.45
N SER A 421 14.69 3.67 -25.30
CA SER A 421 15.87 2.93 -24.82
C SER A 421 17.10 3.06 -25.77
N ASP A 422 16.85 3.32 -27.06
CA ASP A 422 17.83 3.52 -28.13
C ASP A 422 18.22 5.00 -28.35
N ALA A 423 17.70 5.93 -27.52
CA ALA A 423 17.97 7.35 -27.66
C ALA A 423 19.46 7.64 -27.43
N ALA A 424 20.16 8.06 -28.49
CA ALA A 424 21.55 8.48 -28.42
C ALA A 424 21.72 9.70 -27.49
N ILE A 425 22.81 9.71 -26.71
CA ILE A 425 23.22 10.86 -25.87
C ILE A 425 23.41 12.10 -26.74
N LEU A 426 24.01 11.91 -27.93
CA LEU A 426 24.21 12.94 -28.95
C LEU A 426 23.37 12.61 -30.18
N SER A 427 22.26 13.30 -30.35
CA SER A 427 21.52 13.32 -31.62
C SER A 427 22.06 14.42 -32.53
N TRP A 428 21.91 14.26 -33.85
CA TRP A 428 22.29 15.33 -34.82
C TRP A 428 21.69 16.69 -34.47
N ALA A 429 20.44 16.73 -34.03
CA ALA A 429 19.79 17.97 -33.59
C ALA A 429 20.51 18.59 -32.38
N ARG A 430 20.95 17.78 -31.42
CA ARG A 430 21.70 18.25 -30.23
C ARG A 430 23.13 18.65 -30.54
N MET A 431 23.72 18.12 -31.61
CA MET A 431 25.06 18.52 -32.08
C MET A 431 25.06 19.87 -32.79
N TRP A 432 23.94 20.26 -33.43
CA TRP A 432 23.83 21.59 -34.04
C TRP A 432 23.62 22.71 -33.04
N ASP A 433 23.20 22.38 -31.82
CA ASP A 433 23.06 23.32 -30.70
C ASP A 433 24.39 23.48 -29.91
N CYS A 434 25.46 22.80 -30.30
CA CYS A 434 26.80 22.95 -29.76
C CYS A 434 27.62 23.91 -30.64
#